data_4d0a85cb9e07feb7951f46b841702035
#
_entry.id   4d0a85cb9e07feb7951f46b841702035
#
_cell.length_a   1.000
_cell.length_b   1.000
_cell.length_c   1.000
_cell.angle_alpha   90.00
_cell.angle_beta   90.00
_cell.angle_gamma   90.00
#
_symmetry.space_group_name_H-M   'P 1'
#
loop_
_entity.id
_entity.type
_entity.pdbx_description
1 polymer ?
#
loop_
_entity_poly.entity_id
_entity_poly.type
_entity_poly.pdbx_seq_one_letter_code
_entity_poly.pdbx_strand_id
1 'polypeptide(L)'
;MSDLIFVTGGVVSALGKGVTSASLGAILEARGLKVGIMKLDPYLNVDPGTMSPYQHGEVFVTEDGTETDLDLGHYERYVSTTTGKNSNFTAGKIYESVIAKERRGDYLGATVQVIPHVTDAIKENIKLGSKDFDITIVEVGGTVGDIESLPFIEAIRQMGIEKNGCSVAYVHLTLVPYIRASDEIKTKPTQHSVRELRAIGIQPDALVCRSEKPLPKEHFKKIALFTNVAEEAVISAHDAEDIYQIPLILNEQGLDEIMINKLNIKAPAPDLSEWSKIIEAKATTISSVKVAMVGKYVDFKDSYISLSESLRHAGFKTKTNVEIIYVESEEIQKNGTQSLDGMDAILIPGGFGDRGIEGMIDAIEYARTNNIPYLGICLGMQAAVIEYARNILGLSDANSTEFNPNTNSPVIALITEWMNTDGSLENRSEDSNLGGTMRLGAQECIFKDNTKAQQIYNQDSVYERHRHRYEFNINFKDQLEKHKMIFSGFSKDGLAEMIELNDHPWFLACQFHPEFTSSPLRGHPLFQSFIEAAVEYSQKDER
;
A
#
# COMPACT_ATOMS: atom_id res chain seq x y z
N MET A 1 16.26 21.58 -9.78
CA MET A 1 14.83 21.21 -9.81
C MET A 1 14.80 19.88 -10.54
N SER A 2 14.06 18.91 -10.04
CA SER A 2 13.93 17.58 -10.64
C SER A 2 13.33 17.66 -12.04
N ASP A 3 13.79 16.82 -12.96
CA ASP A 3 13.08 16.63 -14.23
C ASP A 3 11.79 15.82 -13.99
N LEU A 4 10.75 16.07 -14.78
CA LEU A 4 9.40 15.56 -14.51
C LEU A 4 8.92 14.62 -15.62
N ILE A 5 8.36 13.49 -15.24
CA ILE A 5 7.62 12.59 -16.12
C ILE A 5 6.17 12.57 -15.67
N PHE A 6 5.27 13.12 -16.47
CA PHE A 6 3.84 13.07 -16.20
C PHE A 6 3.21 11.82 -16.81
N VAL A 7 2.58 11.01 -15.97
CA VAL A 7 1.87 9.80 -16.40
C VAL A 7 0.37 10.06 -16.35
N THR A 8 -0.28 10.00 -17.50
CA THR A 8 -1.72 10.21 -17.65
C THR A 8 -2.39 8.95 -18.19
N GLY A 9 -3.68 8.80 -18.02
CA GLY A 9 -4.43 7.68 -18.57
C GLY A 9 -5.72 8.10 -19.23
N GLY A 10 -6.16 7.33 -20.20
CA GLY A 10 -7.41 7.55 -20.89
C GLY A 10 -8.17 6.26 -21.16
N VAL A 11 -9.40 6.38 -21.65
CA VAL A 11 -10.35 5.33 -21.99
C VAL A 11 -11.12 4.77 -20.79
N VAL A 12 -10.42 4.17 -19.80
CA VAL A 12 -11.03 3.57 -18.59
C VAL A 12 -10.12 3.74 -17.39
N SER A 13 -10.66 3.60 -16.17
CA SER A 13 -9.91 3.44 -14.93
C SER A 13 -9.20 2.09 -14.88
N ALA A 14 -8.35 1.88 -13.89
CA ALA A 14 -7.63 0.61 -13.64
C ALA A 14 -6.77 0.10 -14.83
N LEU A 15 -6.25 1.01 -15.67
CA LEU A 15 -5.32 0.66 -16.77
C LEU A 15 -3.94 0.23 -16.29
N GLY A 16 -3.63 0.35 -14.99
CA GLY A 16 -2.32 0.06 -14.44
C GLY A 16 -1.34 1.24 -14.49
N LYS A 17 -1.85 2.50 -14.38
CA LYS A 17 -0.98 3.69 -14.25
C LYS A 17 0.01 3.54 -13.10
N GLY A 18 -0.47 3.15 -11.90
CA GLY A 18 0.36 2.95 -10.71
C GLY A 18 1.51 1.98 -10.95
N VAL A 19 1.19 0.80 -11.47
CA VAL A 19 2.22 -0.22 -11.78
C VAL A 19 3.18 0.25 -12.88
N THR A 20 2.69 0.97 -13.90
CA THR A 20 3.56 1.51 -14.97
C THR A 20 4.47 2.59 -14.41
N SER A 21 3.96 3.52 -13.60
CA SER A 21 4.75 4.57 -12.93
C SER A 21 5.81 3.97 -12.03
N ALA A 22 5.43 3.01 -11.20
CA ALA A 22 6.33 2.29 -10.30
C ALA A 22 7.42 1.52 -11.06
N SER A 23 7.02 0.80 -12.13
CA SER A 23 7.96 0.04 -12.97
C SER A 23 8.97 0.95 -13.68
N LEU A 24 8.51 2.06 -14.24
CA LEU A 24 9.40 3.06 -14.85
C LEU A 24 10.35 3.63 -13.79
N GLY A 25 9.84 3.91 -12.57
CA GLY A 25 10.63 4.34 -11.43
C GLY A 25 11.74 3.35 -11.09
N ALA A 26 11.41 2.07 -11.00
CA ALA A 26 12.37 1.00 -10.72
C ALA A 26 13.47 0.91 -11.80
N ILE A 27 13.11 1.03 -13.08
CA ILE A 27 14.09 1.01 -14.18
C ILE A 27 15.02 2.23 -14.10
N LEU A 28 14.47 3.42 -13.80
CA LEU A 28 15.27 4.64 -13.66
C LEU A 28 16.19 4.60 -12.43
N GLU A 29 15.75 4.00 -11.30
CA GLU A 29 16.62 3.73 -10.15
C GLU A 29 17.74 2.74 -10.52
N ALA A 30 17.44 1.69 -11.29
CA ALA A 30 18.41 0.73 -11.78
C ALA A 30 19.47 1.37 -12.71
N ARG A 31 19.19 2.56 -13.26
CA ARG A 31 20.15 3.42 -13.97
C ARG A 31 20.99 4.32 -13.03
N GLY A 32 20.79 4.22 -11.72
CA GLY A 32 21.49 5.00 -10.71
C GLY A 32 20.91 6.39 -10.46
N LEU A 33 19.70 6.68 -10.90
CA LEU A 33 19.03 7.96 -10.67
C LEU A 33 18.23 7.92 -9.37
N LYS A 34 18.16 9.05 -8.67
CA LYS A 34 17.28 9.22 -7.50
C LYS A 34 15.88 9.58 -7.96
N VAL A 35 14.93 8.66 -7.81
CA VAL A 35 13.58 8.78 -8.35
C VAL A 35 12.57 9.09 -7.26
N GLY A 36 11.72 10.11 -7.48
CA GLY A 36 10.51 10.36 -6.70
C GLY A 36 9.27 9.93 -7.48
N ILE A 37 8.24 9.50 -6.78
CA ILE A 37 6.92 9.24 -7.39
C ILE A 37 5.84 9.97 -6.59
N MET A 38 4.91 10.60 -7.32
CA MET A 38 3.82 11.38 -6.76
C MET A 38 2.49 10.97 -7.40
N LYS A 39 1.42 11.04 -6.60
CA LYS A 39 0.04 10.81 -7.03
C LYS A 39 -0.78 12.08 -6.93
N LEU A 40 -1.51 12.41 -7.98
CA LEU A 40 -2.51 13.48 -8.02
C LEU A 40 -3.90 12.85 -8.17
N ASP A 41 -4.71 12.93 -7.11
CA ASP A 41 -6.04 12.31 -7.09
C ASP A 41 -7.14 13.35 -7.33
N PRO A 42 -8.02 13.15 -8.34
CA PRO A 42 -8.99 14.17 -8.74
C PRO A 42 -10.23 14.24 -7.84
N TYR A 43 -10.42 13.34 -6.90
CA TYR A 43 -11.56 13.37 -6.00
C TYR A 43 -11.49 14.51 -4.95
N LEU A 44 -12.67 14.88 -4.40
CA LEU A 44 -12.82 16.01 -3.47
C LEU A 44 -12.62 15.64 -1.99
N ASN A 45 -12.37 14.39 -1.66
CA ASN A 45 -11.98 14.04 -0.30
C ASN A 45 -10.63 14.70 0.02
N VAL A 46 -10.50 15.28 1.21
CA VAL A 46 -9.25 15.95 1.63
C VAL A 46 -8.13 14.93 1.80
N ASP A 47 -8.46 13.79 2.39
CA ASP A 47 -7.60 12.62 2.49
C ASP A 47 -8.42 11.33 2.37
N PRO A 48 -7.78 10.16 2.10
CA PRO A 48 -8.47 8.89 1.96
C PRO A 48 -8.76 8.18 3.30
N GLY A 49 -8.32 8.68 4.44
CA GLY A 49 -8.42 8.01 5.73
C GLY A 49 -9.86 7.69 6.18
N THR A 50 -10.85 8.45 5.67
CA THR A 50 -12.28 8.26 5.94
C THR A 50 -13.03 7.51 4.83
N MET A 51 -12.34 7.13 3.76
CA MET A 51 -12.95 6.45 2.62
C MET A 51 -13.19 4.97 2.92
N SER A 52 -14.27 4.43 2.37
CA SER A 52 -14.59 3.01 2.55
C SER A 52 -13.59 2.11 1.80
N PRO A 53 -12.99 1.11 2.46
CA PRO A 53 -12.12 0.13 1.78
C PRO A 53 -12.80 -0.61 0.62
N TYR A 54 -14.12 -0.76 0.64
CA TYR A 54 -14.90 -1.35 -0.46
C TYR A 54 -14.89 -0.53 -1.74
N GLN A 55 -14.63 0.78 -1.65
CA GLN A 55 -14.62 1.68 -2.82
C GLN A 55 -13.22 2.03 -3.30
N HIS A 56 -12.27 2.17 -2.39
CA HIS A 56 -10.92 2.68 -2.67
C HIS A 56 -9.80 1.70 -2.34
N GLY A 57 -10.14 0.53 -1.78
CA GLY A 57 -9.15 -0.44 -1.33
C GLY A 57 -8.49 -0.03 -0.01
N GLU A 58 -7.26 -0.49 0.18
CA GLU A 58 -6.45 -0.25 1.36
C GLU A 58 -6.10 1.22 1.52
N VAL A 59 -6.14 1.71 2.76
CA VAL A 59 -5.51 2.99 3.13
C VAL A 59 -4.05 2.73 3.46
N PHE A 60 -3.15 3.20 2.60
CA PHE A 60 -1.72 3.07 2.81
C PHE A 60 -1.21 4.21 3.70
N VAL A 61 -0.35 3.90 4.66
CA VAL A 61 0.25 4.88 5.57
C VAL A 61 1.73 5.06 5.26
N THR A 62 2.12 6.30 4.98
CA THR A 62 3.51 6.66 4.73
C THR A 62 4.36 6.70 6.00
N GLU A 63 5.69 6.82 5.85
CA GLU A 63 6.61 6.89 6.99
C GLU A 63 6.29 8.08 7.92
N ASP A 64 5.91 9.22 7.36
CA ASP A 64 5.55 10.44 8.12
C ASP A 64 4.11 10.46 8.66
N GLY A 65 3.37 9.35 8.50
CA GLY A 65 2.03 9.18 9.06
C GLY A 65 0.89 9.73 8.19
N THR A 66 1.16 10.05 6.94
CA THR A 66 0.09 10.47 6.02
C THR A 66 -0.71 9.26 5.54
N GLU A 67 -2.03 9.31 5.68
CA GLU A 67 -2.95 8.34 5.08
C GLU A 67 -3.13 8.66 3.60
N THR A 68 -2.96 7.65 2.74
CA THR A 68 -2.93 7.82 1.29
C THR A 68 -3.65 6.70 0.56
N ASP A 69 -3.84 6.88 -0.74
CA ASP A 69 -4.36 5.85 -1.64
C ASP A 69 -3.39 4.65 -1.74
N LEU A 70 -3.92 3.48 -2.05
CA LEU A 70 -3.18 2.21 -2.21
C LEU A 70 -2.05 2.28 -3.25
N ASP A 71 -2.12 3.21 -4.21
CA ASP A 71 -1.10 3.36 -5.24
C ASP A 71 0.28 3.71 -4.67
N LEU A 72 0.35 4.42 -3.52
CA LEU A 72 1.62 4.72 -2.88
C LEU A 72 2.31 3.44 -2.37
N GLY A 73 1.53 2.46 -1.94
CA GLY A 73 2.05 1.12 -1.64
C GLY A 73 2.66 0.45 -2.88
N HIS A 74 2.03 0.58 -4.05
CA HIS A 74 2.64 0.11 -5.30
C HIS A 74 3.99 0.80 -5.55
N TYR A 75 4.08 2.11 -5.37
CA TYR A 75 5.34 2.82 -5.60
C TYR A 75 6.46 2.31 -4.69
N GLU A 76 6.23 2.25 -3.38
CA GLU A 76 7.26 1.81 -2.42
C GLU A 76 7.65 0.33 -2.54
N ARG A 77 6.83 -0.50 -3.17
CA ARG A 77 7.22 -1.87 -3.51
C ARG A 77 8.22 -1.95 -4.66
N TYR A 78 8.25 -0.94 -5.54
CA TYR A 78 9.10 -0.94 -6.73
C TYR A 78 10.34 -0.05 -6.59
N VAL A 79 10.22 1.09 -5.91
CA VAL A 79 11.33 2.03 -5.73
C VAL A 79 11.85 2.00 -4.29
N SER A 80 13.09 2.38 -4.12
CA SER A 80 13.72 2.45 -2.80
C SER A 80 13.35 3.70 -2.00
N THR A 81 12.78 4.71 -2.67
CA THR A 81 12.38 5.97 -2.06
C THR A 81 11.08 5.80 -1.27
N THR A 82 11.09 6.21 0.00
CA THR A 82 9.89 6.27 0.82
C THR A 82 9.02 7.47 0.45
N THR A 83 7.71 7.27 0.44
CA THR A 83 6.74 8.33 0.19
C THR A 83 6.36 9.05 1.49
N GLY A 84 5.80 10.26 1.37
CA GLY A 84 5.38 11.07 2.49
C GLY A 84 4.28 12.06 2.08
N LYS A 85 3.96 13.00 2.98
CA LYS A 85 2.90 14.01 2.81
C LYS A 85 2.93 14.82 1.51
N ASN A 86 4.11 14.90 0.88
CA ASN A 86 4.32 15.60 -0.38
C ASN A 86 4.23 14.66 -1.60
N SER A 87 3.95 13.38 -1.40
CA SER A 87 3.86 12.40 -2.48
C SER A 87 2.43 12.12 -2.95
N ASN A 88 1.42 12.64 -2.22
CA ASN A 88 0.01 12.50 -2.61
C ASN A 88 -0.76 13.81 -2.38
N PHE A 89 -1.52 14.25 -3.38
CA PHE A 89 -2.40 15.41 -3.32
C PHE A 89 -3.74 15.09 -3.93
N THR A 90 -4.82 15.37 -3.17
CA THR A 90 -6.19 15.29 -3.67
C THR A 90 -6.66 16.65 -4.20
N ALA A 91 -7.63 16.65 -5.10
CA ALA A 91 -8.30 17.89 -5.51
C ALA A 91 -8.89 18.59 -4.28
N GLY A 92 -9.51 17.83 -3.35
CA GLY A 92 -10.08 18.38 -2.12
C GLY A 92 -9.08 19.18 -1.31
N LYS A 93 -7.90 18.64 -1.06
CA LYS A 93 -6.80 19.30 -0.32
C LYS A 93 -6.33 20.59 -1.01
N ILE A 94 -6.23 20.56 -2.35
CA ILE A 94 -5.85 21.75 -3.14
C ILE A 94 -6.93 22.84 -3.03
N TYR A 95 -8.21 22.49 -3.25
CA TYR A 95 -9.31 23.44 -3.15
C TYR A 95 -9.47 24.01 -1.74
N GLU A 96 -9.38 23.18 -0.70
CA GLU A 96 -9.40 23.62 0.70
C GLU A 96 -8.30 24.66 0.96
N SER A 97 -7.07 24.41 0.51
CA SER A 97 -5.94 25.34 0.66
C SER A 97 -6.20 26.66 -0.04
N VAL A 98 -6.71 26.65 -1.28
CA VAL A 98 -7.02 27.87 -2.04
C VAL A 98 -8.15 28.66 -1.38
N ILE A 99 -9.23 27.99 -0.95
CA ILE A 99 -10.35 28.64 -0.26
C ILE A 99 -9.89 29.21 1.08
N ALA A 100 -9.08 28.48 1.84
CA ALA A 100 -8.55 28.98 3.11
C ALA A 100 -7.68 30.24 2.91
N LYS A 101 -6.83 30.29 1.88
CA LYS A 101 -6.06 31.48 1.50
C LYS A 101 -6.96 32.65 1.12
N GLU A 102 -8.03 32.42 0.34
CA GLU A 102 -9.02 33.45 0.00
C GLU A 102 -9.68 34.02 1.26
N ARG A 103 -10.16 33.17 2.15
CA ARG A 103 -10.82 33.58 3.41
C ARG A 103 -9.91 34.38 4.34
N ARG A 104 -8.61 34.13 4.33
CA ARG A 104 -7.62 34.92 5.07
C ARG A 104 -7.24 36.26 4.41
N GLY A 105 -7.67 36.47 3.15
CA GLY A 105 -7.33 37.68 2.38
C GLY A 105 -5.95 37.64 1.70
N ASP A 106 -5.34 36.48 1.57
CA ASP A 106 -3.99 36.31 0.98
C ASP A 106 -3.94 36.78 -0.49
N TYR A 107 -5.08 36.80 -1.19
CA TYR A 107 -5.21 37.27 -2.57
C TYR A 107 -5.55 38.76 -2.72
N LEU A 108 -5.56 39.53 -1.60
CA LEU A 108 -5.72 40.98 -1.59
C LEU A 108 -6.97 41.49 -2.34
N GLY A 109 -8.06 40.74 -2.33
CA GLY A 109 -9.33 41.11 -2.98
C GLY A 109 -9.40 40.76 -4.48
N ALA A 110 -8.40 40.04 -5.03
CA ALA A 110 -8.45 39.55 -6.40
C ALA A 110 -9.56 38.51 -6.57
N THR A 111 -10.14 38.41 -7.77
CA THR A 111 -11.06 37.33 -8.12
C THR A 111 -10.29 36.02 -8.22
N VAL A 112 -10.58 35.07 -7.32
CA VAL A 112 -9.95 33.75 -7.28
C VAL A 112 -10.64 32.82 -8.28
N GLN A 113 -9.86 32.16 -9.15
CA GLN A 113 -10.35 31.32 -10.24
C GLN A 113 -9.54 30.00 -10.29
N VAL A 114 -10.04 28.99 -11.00
CA VAL A 114 -9.30 27.73 -11.20
C VAL A 114 -7.96 28.02 -11.87
N ILE A 115 -7.96 28.84 -12.94
CA ILE A 115 -6.75 29.37 -13.57
C ILE A 115 -6.66 30.85 -13.20
N PRO A 116 -5.57 31.34 -12.55
CA PRO A 116 -4.34 30.58 -12.24
C PRO A 116 -4.30 29.97 -10.84
N HIS A 117 -5.21 30.27 -9.91
CA HIS A 117 -4.98 30.06 -8.48
C HIS A 117 -4.94 28.57 -8.07
N VAL A 118 -5.87 27.73 -8.59
CA VAL A 118 -5.84 26.27 -8.33
C VAL A 118 -4.69 25.63 -9.09
N THR A 119 -4.47 26.00 -10.35
CA THR A 119 -3.35 25.45 -11.15
C THR A 119 -1.99 25.83 -10.56
N ASP A 120 -1.82 27.04 -10.03
CA ASP A 120 -0.59 27.47 -9.36
C ASP A 120 -0.37 26.66 -8.06
N ALA A 121 -1.41 26.46 -7.27
CA ALA A 121 -1.32 25.62 -6.07
C ALA A 121 -0.92 24.18 -6.40
N ILE A 122 -1.45 23.58 -7.48
CA ILE A 122 -1.04 22.25 -7.97
C ILE A 122 0.45 22.25 -8.35
N LYS A 123 0.89 23.24 -9.16
CA LYS A 123 2.28 23.35 -9.59
C LYS A 123 3.26 23.54 -8.41
N GLU A 124 2.87 24.34 -7.41
CA GLU A 124 3.66 24.53 -6.18
C GLU A 124 3.83 23.21 -5.42
N ASN A 125 2.77 22.43 -5.25
CA ASN A 125 2.84 21.14 -4.59
C ASN A 125 3.70 20.13 -5.37
N ILE A 126 3.60 20.07 -6.71
CA ILE A 126 4.47 19.23 -7.53
C ILE A 126 5.94 19.63 -7.35
N LYS A 127 6.26 20.94 -7.39
CA LYS A 127 7.61 21.45 -7.18
C LYS A 127 8.15 21.12 -5.79
N LEU A 128 7.31 21.19 -4.76
CA LEU A 128 7.67 20.86 -3.39
C LEU A 128 8.02 19.39 -3.24
N GLY A 129 7.16 18.49 -3.75
CA GLY A 129 7.36 17.04 -3.65
C GLY A 129 8.47 16.50 -4.56
N SER A 130 8.92 17.28 -5.57
CA SER A 130 9.98 16.88 -6.49
C SER A 130 11.38 17.39 -6.11
N LYS A 131 11.53 18.11 -5.00
CA LYS A 131 12.72 18.93 -4.72
C LYS A 131 14.02 18.14 -4.58
N ASP A 132 13.98 16.93 -4.05
CA ASP A 132 15.16 16.18 -3.62
C ASP A 132 15.52 15.01 -4.56
N PHE A 133 14.95 14.97 -5.78
CA PHE A 133 15.10 13.91 -6.76
C PHE A 133 15.77 14.38 -8.04
N ASP A 134 16.40 13.47 -8.77
CA ASP A 134 16.90 13.71 -10.13
C ASP A 134 15.73 13.75 -11.10
N ILE A 135 14.82 12.75 -10.98
CA ILE A 135 13.57 12.63 -11.74
C ILE A 135 12.42 12.43 -10.77
N THR A 136 11.28 13.05 -11.06
CA THR A 136 10.03 12.76 -10.38
C THR A 136 8.95 12.32 -11.38
N ILE A 137 8.39 11.14 -11.14
CA ILE A 137 7.24 10.64 -11.88
C ILE A 137 5.99 11.13 -11.19
N VAL A 138 5.13 11.83 -11.90
CA VAL A 138 3.88 12.39 -11.39
C VAL A 138 2.71 11.68 -12.08
N GLU A 139 2.06 10.79 -11.37
CA GLU A 139 0.87 10.10 -11.87
C GLU A 139 -0.37 10.96 -11.67
N VAL A 140 -1.09 11.23 -12.76
CA VAL A 140 -2.36 11.94 -12.71
C VAL A 140 -3.49 10.93 -12.65
N GLY A 141 -4.23 10.93 -11.54
CA GLY A 141 -5.41 10.11 -11.34
C GLY A 141 -6.56 10.48 -12.27
N GLY A 142 -7.56 9.59 -12.34
CA GLY A 142 -8.71 9.76 -13.24
C GLY A 142 -8.39 9.47 -14.70
N THR A 143 -9.30 9.88 -15.56
CA THR A 143 -9.24 9.66 -17.01
C THR A 143 -9.17 10.99 -17.74
N VAL A 144 -8.29 11.10 -18.74
CA VAL A 144 -8.24 12.30 -19.59
C VAL A 144 -9.57 12.50 -20.32
N GLY A 145 -10.16 13.67 -20.11
CA GLY A 145 -11.51 14.02 -20.59
C GLY A 145 -12.56 14.13 -19.47
N ASP A 146 -12.27 13.57 -18.29
CA ASP A 146 -13.15 13.73 -17.14
C ASP A 146 -12.99 15.12 -16.52
N ILE A 147 -14.11 15.71 -16.06
CA ILE A 147 -14.17 17.09 -15.55
C ILE A 147 -13.27 17.28 -14.34
N GLU A 148 -13.26 16.32 -13.42
CA GLU A 148 -12.53 16.36 -12.17
C GLU A 148 -10.99 16.37 -12.36
N SER A 149 -10.49 15.79 -13.44
CA SER A 149 -9.04 15.75 -13.72
C SER A 149 -8.52 16.99 -14.45
N LEU A 150 -9.41 17.83 -15.03
CA LEU A 150 -9.02 18.97 -15.86
C LEU A 150 -8.07 19.97 -15.17
N PRO A 151 -8.25 20.37 -13.90
CA PRO A 151 -7.31 21.29 -13.25
C PRO A 151 -5.88 20.71 -13.15
N PHE A 152 -5.75 19.41 -12.91
CA PHE A 152 -4.44 18.75 -12.90
C PHE A 152 -3.81 18.68 -14.28
N ILE A 153 -4.59 18.29 -15.30
CA ILE A 153 -4.11 18.23 -16.69
C ILE A 153 -3.68 19.61 -17.18
N GLU A 154 -4.45 20.67 -16.85
CA GLU A 154 -4.08 22.05 -17.17
C GLU A 154 -2.79 22.48 -16.45
N ALA A 155 -2.63 22.16 -15.18
CA ALA A 155 -1.42 22.47 -14.42
C ALA A 155 -0.16 21.82 -15.03
N ILE A 156 -0.22 20.53 -15.37
CA ILE A 156 0.91 19.82 -15.99
C ILE A 156 1.20 20.33 -17.41
N ARG A 157 0.17 20.75 -18.16
CA ARG A 157 0.34 21.39 -19.46
C ARG A 157 1.13 22.70 -19.32
N GLN A 158 0.77 23.54 -18.32
CA GLN A 158 1.48 24.79 -18.04
C GLN A 158 2.94 24.52 -17.68
N MET A 159 3.22 23.51 -16.82
CA MET A 159 4.57 23.14 -16.45
C MET A 159 5.44 22.74 -17.65
N GLY A 160 4.88 22.09 -18.65
CA GLY A 160 5.59 21.73 -19.88
C GLY A 160 5.96 22.93 -20.77
N ILE A 161 5.26 24.06 -20.61
CA ILE A 161 5.53 25.30 -21.37
C ILE A 161 6.44 26.24 -20.58
N GLU A 162 6.31 26.24 -19.25
CA GLU A 162 7.11 27.08 -18.36
C GLU A 162 8.58 26.64 -18.38
N LYS A 163 9.49 27.51 -18.83
CA LYS A 163 10.92 27.24 -18.81
C LYS A 163 11.53 27.46 -17.41
N ASN A 164 11.14 26.58 -16.47
CA ASN A 164 11.52 26.71 -15.05
C ASN A 164 12.85 25.99 -14.72
N GLY A 165 13.66 25.63 -15.70
CA GLY A 165 14.95 24.95 -15.50
C GLY A 165 14.82 23.46 -15.24
N CYS A 166 13.66 22.83 -15.52
CA CYS A 166 13.45 21.39 -15.54
C CYS A 166 12.91 20.96 -16.91
N SER A 167 13.26 19.74 -17.32
CA SER A 167 12.70 19.10 -18.51
C SER A 167 11.42 18.36 -18.15
N VAL A 168 10.49 18.24 -19.11
CA VAL A 168 9.21 17.56 -18.93
C VAL A 168 9.00 16.54 -20.03
N ALA A 169 8.57 15.34 -19.66
CA ALA A 169 8.11 14.29 -20.55
C ALA A 169 6.70 13.82 -20.19
N TYR A 170 5.94 13.36 -21.18
CA TYR A 170 4.59 12.88 -21.03
C TYR A 170 4.46 11.42 -21.49
N VAL A 171 4.04 10.54 -20.58
CA VAL A 171 3.66 9.16 -20.86
C VAL A 171 2.15 9.07 -20.76
N HIS A 172 1.51 8.52 -21.79
CA HIS A 172 0.06 8.35 -21.77
C HIS A 172 -0.33 6.88 -21.92
N LEU A 173 -1.08 6.38 -20.94
CA LEU A 173 -1.62 5.03 -20.95
C LEU A 173 -2.96 4.99 -21.67
N THR A 174 -3.14 3.99 -22.53
CA THR A 174 -4.37 3.78 -23.28
C THR A 174 -4.76 2.31 -23.32
N LEU A 175 -6.01 2.03 -23.66
CA LEU A 175 -6.51 0.68 -23.87
C LEU A 175 -6.55 0.34 -25.37
N VAL A 176 -6.01 -0.81 -25.71
CA VAL A 176 -6.12 -1.42 -27.04
C VAL A 176 -6.89 -2.74 -26.88
N PRO A 177 -8.23 -2.71 -26.89
CA PRO A 177 -9.05 -3.87 -26.60
C PRO A 177 -9.00 -4.89 -27.73
N TYR A 178 -9.02 -6.16 -27.34
CA TYR A 178 -9.27 -7.28 -28.22
C TYR A 178 -10.77 -7.63 -28.19
N ILE A 179 -11.42 -7.61 -29.35
CA ILE A 179 -12.84 -7.93 -29.48
C ILE A 179 -12.98 -9.39 -29.88
N ARG A 180 -13.28 -10.24 -28.92
CA ARG A 180 -13.39 -11.71 -29.13
C ARG A 180 -14.36 -12.11 -30.23
N ALA A 181 -15.51 -11.39 -30.34
CA ALA A 181 -16.53 -11.70 -31.32
C ALA A 181 -16.09 -11.50 -32.78
N SER A 182 -15.14 -10.59 -33.03
CA SER A 182 -14.61 -10.32 -34.37
C SER A 182 -13.16 -10.76 -34.56
N ASP A 183 -12.54 -11.33 -33.53
CA ASP A 183 -11.11 -11.72 -33.50
C ASP A 183 -10.18 -10.55 -33.90
N GLU A 184 -10.46 -9.36 -33.40
CA GLU A 184 -9.76 -8.16 -33.84
C GLU A 184 -9.26 -7.28 -32.69
N ILE A 185 -8.07 -6.71 -32.85
CA ILE A 185 -7.53 -5.65 -32.02
C ILE A 185 -8.03 -4.29 -32.52
N LYS A 186 -8.59 -3.47 -31.60
CA LYS A 186 -9.14 -2.14 -31.94
C LYS A 186 -8.29 -1.02 -31.39
N THR A 187 -7.68 -0.23 -32.28
CA THR A 187 -6.84 0.94 -31.92
C THR A 187 -7.63 2.24 -31.79
N LYS A 188 -8.92 2.25 -32.08
CA LYS A 188 -9.76 3.46 -32.00
C LYS A 188 -9.82 4.09 -30.60
N PRO A 189 -9.99 3.34 -29.50
CA PRO A 189 -9.99 3.93 -28.15
C PRO A 189 -8.71 4.72 -27.86
N THR A 190 -7.55 4.15 -28.21
CA THR A 190 -6.24 4.81 -28.11
C THR A 190 -6.19 6.11 -28.91
N GLN A 191 -6.66 6.10 -30.18
CA GLN A 191 -6.67 7.28 -31.03
C GLN A 191 -7.55 8.40 -30.45
N HIS A 192 -8.71 8.05 -29.89
CA HIS A 192 -9.62 9.01 -29.25
C HIS A 192 -9.01 9.58 -27.95
N SER A 193 -8.45 8.74 -27.09
CA SER A 193 -7.82 9.18 -25.85
C SER A 193 -6.68 10.17 -26.10
N VAL A 194 -5.78 9.86 -27.05
CA VAL A 194 -4.70 10.77 -27.41
C VAL A 194 -5.22 12.06 -28.04
N ARG A 195 -6.31 11.99 -28.84
CA ARG A 195 -6.94 13.18 -29.39
C ARG A 195 -7.47 14.13 -28.31
N GLU A 196 -8.12 13.59 -27.26
CA GLU A 196 -8.58 14.38 -26.12
C GLU A 196 -7.41 15.05 -25.38
N LEU A 197 -6.33 14.31 -25.10
CA LEU A 197 -5.12 14.86 -24.47
C LEU A 197 -4.51 15.99 -25.32
N ARG A 198 -4.43 15.80 -26.65
CA ARG A 198 -3.93 16.82 -27.59
C ARG A 198 -4.83 18.04 -27.69
N ALA A 199 -6.16 17.86 -27.56
CA ALA A 199 -7.10 18.98 -27.56
C ALA A 199 -6.88 19.92 -26.37
N ILE A 200 -6.37 19.42 -25.24
CA ILE A 200 -5.95 20.22 -24.08
C ILE A 200 -4.59 20.88 -24.32
N GLY A 201 -3.79 20.41 -25.29
CA GLY A 201 -2.49 20.98 -25.67
C GLY A 201 -1.29 20.16 -25.20
N ILE A 202 -1.49 18.89 -24.84
CA ILE A 202 -0.39 17.96 -24.47
C ILE A 202 -0.20 16.94 -25.59
N GLN A 203 1.02 16.85 -26.13
CA GLN A 203 1.45 15.78 -27.02
C GLN A 203 2.23 14.75 -26.19
N PRO A 204 1.80 13.49 -26.11
CA PRO A 204 2.57 12.47 -25.40
C PRO A 204 3.88 12.17 -26.12
N ASP A 205 4.94 11.93 -25.34
CA ASP A 205 6.26 11.51 -25.83
C ASP A 205 6.33 9.99 -25.97
N ALA A 206 5.60 9.25 -25.15
CA ALA A 206 5.41 7.81 -25.26
C ALA A 206 3.95 7.40 -24.96
N LEU A 207 3.52 6.32 -25.63
CA LEU A 207 2.24 5.67 -25.39
C LEU A 207 2.46 4.28 -24.79
N VAL A 208 1.83 3.99 -23.66
CA VAL A 208 1.79 2.66 -23.08
C VAL A 208 0.41 2.08 -23.38
N CYS A 209 0.37 1.11 -24.29
CA CYS A 209 -0.83 0.51 -24.84
C CYS A 209 -1.17 -0.76 -24.07
N ARG A 210 -2.13 -0.68 -23.15
CA ARG A 210 -2.63 -1.83 -22.41
C ARG A 210 -3.45 -2.73 -23.31
N SER A 211 -3.15 -4.04 -23.33
CA SER A 211 -3.82 -5.03 -24.15
C SER A 211 -3.80 -6.41 -23.47
N GLU A 212 -4.75 -7.30 -23.82
CA GLU A 212 -4.75 -8.68 -23.32
C GLU A 212 -3.54 -9.50 -23.84
N LYS A 213 -3.06 -9.18 -25.04
CA LYS A 213 -1.98 -9.89 -25.73
C LYS A 213 -0.96 -8.91 -26.31
N PRO A 214 0.29 -9.32 -26.56
CA PRO A 214 1.27 -8.48 -27.24
C PRO A 214 0.72 -7.93 -28.57
N LEU A 215 0.96 -6.65 -28.83
CA LEU A 215 0.50 -6.00 -30.04
C LEU A 215 1.31 -6.47 -31.26
N PRO A 216 0.65 -6.86 -32.38
CA PRO A 216 1.33 -7.12 -33.64
C PRO A 216 2.03 -5.86 -34.19
N LYS A 217 3.16 -6.02 -34.86
CA LYS A 217 3.99 -4.90 -35.40
C LYS A 217 3.22 -3.90 -36.26
N GLU A 218 2.24 -4.34 -37.02
CA GLU A 218 1.40 -3.48 -37.86
C GLU A 218 0.57 -2.46 -37.05
N HIS A 219 0.21 -2.82 -35.81
CA HIS A 219 -0.54 -1.92 -34.92
C HIS A 219 0.30 -0.78 -34.39
N PHE A 220 1.61 -0.99 -34.16
CA PHE A 220 2.53 0.07 -33.74
C PHE A 220 2.55 1.20 -34.77
N LYS A 221 2.76 0.90 -36.05
CA LYS A 221 2.75 1.88 -37.13
C LYS A 221 1.43 2.63 -37.25
N LYS A 222 0.31 1.90 -37.12
CA LYS A 222 -1.01 2.49 -37.15
C LYS A 222 -1.26 3.43 -35.98
N ILE A 223 -0.93 3.02 -34.76
CA ILE A 223 -1.06 3.85 -33.57
C ILE A 223 -0.16 5.10 -33.71
N ALA A 224 1.12 4.92 -34.01
CA ALA A 224 2.08 6.00 -34.21
C ALA A 224 1.57 7.07 -35.20
N LEU A 225 1.09 6.65 -36.36
CA LEU A 225 0.57 7.55 -37.39
C LEU A 225 -0.62 8.39 -36.91
N PHE A 226 -1.59 7.78 -36.23
CA PHE A 226 -2.81 8.48 -35.79
C PHE A 226 -2.62 9.34 -34.53
N THR A 227 -1.59 9.04 -33.73
CA THR A 227 -1.34 9.71 -32.44
C THR A 227 -0.20 10.73 -32.51
N ASN A 228 0.51 10.78 -33.64
CA ASN A 228 1.70 11.63 -33.84
C ASN A 228 2.80 11.35 -32.81
N VAL A 229 3.02 10.07 -32.51
CA VAL A 229 4.09 9.56 -31.65
C VAL A 229 5.03 8.73 -32.52
N ALA A 230 6.31 8.67 -32.22
CA ALA A 230 7.26 7.82 -32.93
C ALA A 230 6.88 6.32 -32.75
N GLU A 231 7.16 5.49 -33.77
CA GLU A 231 6.78 4.06 -33.72
C GLU A 231 7.46 3.34 -32.55
N GLU A 232 8.72 3.68 -32.27
CA GLU A 232 9.51 3.18 -31.14
C GLU A 232 8.99 3.64 -29.77
N ALA A 233 8.20 4.70 -29.73
CA ALA A 233 7.59 5.21 -28.49
C ALA A 233 6.16 4.69 -28.23
N VAL A 234 5.70 3.74 -29.04
CA VAL A 234 4.50 2.98 -28.78
C VAL A 234 4.88 1.69 -28.06
N ILE A 235 4.56 1.54 -26.80
CA ILE A 235 4.93 0.45 -25.90
C ILE A 235 3.73 -0.49 -25.73
N SER A 236 3.90 -1.79 -25.93
CA SER A 236 2.87 -2.80 -25.68
C SER A 236 2.93 -3.31 -24.24
N ALA A 237 2.00 -2.87 -23.41
CA ALA A 237 1.85 -3.35 -22.04
C ALA A 237 0.74 -4.42 -21.99
N HIS A 238 1.07 -5.63 -22.40
CA HIS A 238 0.14 -6.76 -22.37
C HIS A 238 0.02 -7.35 -20.96
N ASP A 239 -1.00 -8.20 -20.77
CA ASP A 239 -1.22 -8.91 -19.52
C ASP A 239 -0.01 -9.80 -19.21
N ALA A 240 0.63 -9.53 -18.08
CA ALA A 240 1.74 -10.32 -17.56
C ALA A 240 1.22 -11.33 -16.52
N GLU A 241 1.88 -12.46 -16.40
CA GLU A 241 1.57 -13.46 -15.36
C GLU A 241 1.85 -12.92 -13.93
N ASP A 242 2.73 -11.94 -13.86
CA ASP A 242 3.11 -11.29 -12.59
C ASP A 242 3.43 -9.82 -12.82
N ILE A 243 2.93 -8.94 -11.94
CA ILE A 243 3.18 -7.49 -12.03
C ILE A 243 4.66 -7.15 -11.93
N TYR A 244 5.47 -7.98 -11.27
CA TYR A 244 6.92 -7.79 -11.12
C TYR A 244 7.72 -8.12 -12.39
N GLN A 245 7.06 -8.64 -13.45
CA GLN A 245 7.65 -8.73 -14.80
C GLN A 245 7.60 -7.40 -15.54
N ILE A 246 6.72 -6.48 -15.16
CA ILE A 246 6.48 -5.24 -15.93
C ILE A 246 7.74 -4.37 -16.08
N PRO A 247 8.63 -4.21 -15.07
CA PRO A 247 9.89 -3.49 -15.29
C PRO A 247 10.72 -4.07 -16.43
N LEU A 248 10.82 -5.41 -16.52
CA LEU A 248 11.57 -6.08 -17.60
C LEU A 248 10.91 -5.86 -18.96
N ILE A 249 9.58 -6.00 -19.04
CA ILE A 249 8.80 -5.81 -20.27
C ILE A 249 8.92 -4.36 -20.80
N LEU A 250 8.85 -3.37 -19.92
CA LEU A 250 8.96 -1.95 -20.31
C LEU A 250 10.39 -1.58 -20.72
N ASN A 251 11.40 -2.10 -20.04
CA ASN A 251 12.80 -1.88 -20.39
C ASN A 251 13.17 -2.54 -21.73
N GLU A 252 12.72 -3.79 -21.98
CA GLU A 252 12.97 -4.46 -23.26
C GLU A 252 12.45 -3.66 -24.46
N GLN A 253 11.38 -2.89 -24.27
CA GLN A 253 10.80 -2.02 -25.28
C GLN A 253 11.38 -0.59 -25.28
N GLY A 254 12.31 -0.28 -24.37
CA GLY A 254 13.05 0.96 -24.34
C GLY A 254 12.31 2.17 -23.78
N LEU A 255 11.25 1.98 -22.97
CA LEU A 255 10.50 3.11 -22.39
C LEU A 255 11.39 4.07 -21.59
N ASP A 256 12.29 3.54 -20.79
CA ASP A 256 13.25 4.31 -20.00
C ASP A 256 14.26 5.08 -20.89
N GLU A 257 14.74 4.45 -21.96
CA GLU A 257 15.62 5.07 -22.97
C GLU A 257 14.94 6.29 -23.62
N ILE A 258 13.67 6.14 -23.99
CA ILE A 258 12.86 7.24 -24.56
C ILE A 258 12.76 8.39 -23.55
N MET A 259 12.51 8.08 -22.28
CA MET A 259 12.37 9.12 -21.24
C MET A 259 13.68 9.85 -20.96
N ILE A 260 14.80 9.15 -20.75
CA ILE A 260 16.09 9.80 -20.50
C ILE A 260 16.57 10.63 -21.70
N ASN A 261 16.32 10.17 -22.93
CA ASN A 261 16.64 10.92 -24.14
C ASN A 261 15.78 12.19 -24.24
N LYS A 262 14.48 12.10 -23.97
CA LYS A 262 13.57 13.24 -23.96
C LYS A 262 13.95 14.28 -22.91
N LEU A 263 14.37 13.85 -21.73
CA LEU A 263 14.80 14.71 -20.63
C LEU A 263 16.26 15.17 -20.78
N ASN A 264 16.98 14.64 -21.77
CA ASN A 264 18.41 14.91 -22.00
C ASN A 264 19.29 14.54 -20.79
N ILE A 265 18.99 13.42 -20.14
CA ILE A 265 19.72 12.90 -18.98
C ILE A 265 20.75 11.87 -19.47
N LYS A 266 21.95 11.92 -18.87
CA LYS A 266 22.99 10.92 -19.09
C LYS A 266 22.97 9.93 -17.93
N ALA A 267 22.60 8.69 -18.21
CA ALA A 267 22.59 7.60 -17.25
C ALA A 267 23.08 6.29 -17.90
N PRO A 268 23.69 5.38 -17.14
CA PRO A 268 24.10 4.07 -17.66
C PRO A 268 22.88 3.23 -18.06
N ALA A 269 23.12 2.07 -18.70
CA ALA A 269 22.07 1.05 -18.88
C ALA A 269 21.61 0.51 -17.50
N PRO A 270 20.32 0.15 -17.35
CA PRO A 270 19.80 -0.31 -16.07
C PRO A 270 20.29 -1.73 -15.75
N ASP A 271 20.60 -1.99 -14.49
CA ASP A 271 20.82 -3.34 -13.99
C ASP A 271 19.52 -3.88 -13.35
N LEU A 272 18.80 -4.71 -14.08
CA LEU A 272 17.55 -5.33 -13.64
C LEU A 272 17.73 -6.78 -13.17
N SER A 273 18.95 -7.19 -12.84
CA SER A 273 19.25 -8.56 -12.41
C SER A 273 18.46 -9.00 -11.18
N GLU A 274 18.24 -8.10 -10.22
CA GLU A 274 17.43 -8.38 -9.02
C GLU A 274 15.94 -8.64 -9.38
N TRP A 275 15.39 -7.90 -10.33
CA TRP A 275 14.03 -8.14 -10.84
C TRP A 275 13.91 -9.50 -11.55
N SER A 276 14.92 -9.88 -12.32
CA SER A 276 14.99 -11.19 -12.95
C SER A 276 15.00 -12.33 -11.93
N LYS A 277 15.75 -12.18 -10.82
CA LYS A 277 15.79 -13.16 -9.73
C LYS A 277 14.43 -13.38 -9.07
N ILE A 278 13.58 -12.35 -8.95
CA ILE A 278 12.21 -12.50 -8.41
C ILE A 278 11.40 -13.44 -9.29
N ILE A 279 11.47 -13.24 -10.62
CA ILE A 279 10.74 -14.08 -11.56
C ILE A 279 11.26 -15.53 -11.55
N GLU A 280 12.58 -15.71 -11.49
CA GLU A 280 13.21 -17.02 -11.34
C GLU A 280 12.82 -17.73 -10.03
N ALA A 281 12.73 -16.98 -8.91
CA ALA A 281 12.31 -17.53 -7.62
C ALA A 281 10.90 -18.12 -7.68
N LYS A 282 9.97 -17.43 -8.37
CA LYS A 282 8.62 -17.93 -8.59
C LYS A 282 8.60 -19.22 -9.44
N ALA A 283 9.45 -19.28 -10.47
CA ALA A 283 9.54 -20.45 -11.34
C ALA A 283 10.21 -21.67 -10.67
N THR A 284 10.95 -21.45 -9.57
CA THR A 284 11.73 -22.48 -8.86
C THR A 284 11.17 -22.78 -7.46
N THR A 285 9.87 -22.63 -7.25
CA THR A 285 9.20 -22.96 -5.96
C THR A 285 9.38 -24.46 -5.64
N ILE A 286 9.69 -24.76 -4.36
CA ILE A 286 9.97 -26.10 -3.86
C ILE A 286 8.92 -26.59 -2.85
N SER A 287 8.06 -25.70 -2.36
CA SER A 287 7.00 -25.97 -1.39
C SER A 287 5.74 -25.18 -1.70
N SER A 288 4.63 -25.58 -1.13
CA SER A 288 3.36 -24.83 -1.20
C SER A 288 2.68 -24.86 0.16
N VAL A 289 2.12 -23.72 0.57
CA VAL A 289 1.38 -23.58 1.83
C VAL A 289 0.10 -22.82 1.62
N LYS A 290 -0.92 -23.14 2.44
CA LYS A 290 -2.22 -22.45 2.50
C LYS A 290 -2.25 -21.54 3.72
N VAL A 291 -2.42 -20.25 3.51
CA VAL A 291 -2.56 -19.26 4.57
C VAL A 291 -3.99 -18.75 4.61
N ALA A 292 -4.71 -19.02 5.71
CA ALA A 292 -6.02 -18.42 5.94
C ALA A 292 -5.85 -16.96 6.36
N MET A 293 -6.34 -16.02 5.57
CA MET A 293 -6.47 -14.61 5.93
C MET A 293 -7.89 -14.36 6.43
N VAL A 294 -8.05 -14.33 7.76
CA VAL A 294 -9.36 -14.19 8.41
C VAL A 294 -9.65 -12.72 8.67
N GLY A 295 -10.52 -12.12 7.88
CA GLY A 295 -10.76 -10.67 7.88
C GLY A 295 -12.21 -10.27 7.75
N LYS A 296 -12.44 -8.94 7.66
CA LYS A 296 -13.77 -8.29 7.55
C LYS A 296 -14.12 -7.84 6.13
N TYR A 297 -13.17 -7.81 5.21
CA TYR A 297 -13.28 -7.21 3.87
C TYR A 297 -12.77 -8.17 2.79
N VAL A 298 -12.96 -9.46 3.00
CA VAL A 298 -12.37 -10.52 2.16
C VAL A 298 -12.97 -10.59 0.75
N ASP A 299 -14.19 -10.09 0.56
CA ASP A 299 -14.83 -10.02 -0.76
C ASP A 299 -14.15 -9.00 -1.69
N PHE A 300 -13.40 -8.05 -1.13
CA PHE A 300 -12.69 -7.04 -1.88
C PHE A 300 -11.18 -7.12 -1.62
N LYS A 301 -10.48 -7.84 -2.47
CA LYS A 301 -9.06 -8.19 -2.31
C LYS A 301 -8.13 -6.98 -2.16
N ASP A 302 -8.47 -5.85 -2.79
CA ASP A 302 -7.69 -4.62 -2.72
C ASP A 302 -7.67 -3.99 -1.30
N SER A 303 -8.59 -4.43 -0.41
CA SER A 303 -8.57 -4.02 1.01
C SER A 303 -7.37 -4.57 1.79
N TYR A 304 -6.71 -5.63 1.29
CA TYR A 304 -5.58 -6.31 1.92
C TYR A 304 -4.40 -6.47 0.95
N ILE A 305 -4.23 -5.53 0.01
CA ILE A 305 -3.23 -5.68 -1.05
C ILE A 305 -1.80 -5.73 -0.51
N SER A 306 -1.45 -4.87 0.45
CA SER A 306 -0.10 -4.87 1.05
C SER A 306 0.18 -6.16 1.82
N LEU A 307 -0.80 -6.72 2.53
CA LEU A 307 -0.67 -8.02 3.20
C LEU A 307 -0.48 -9.16 2.21
N SER A 308 -1.32 -9.20 1.17
CA SER A 308 -1.24 -10.23 0.13
C SER A 308 0.10 -10.19 -0.60
N GLU A 309 0.58 -8.98 -0.93
CA GLU A 309 1.90 -8.82 -1.52
C GLU A 309 3.03 -9.19 -0.56
N SER A 310 2.92 -8.87 0.74
CA SER A 310 3.92 -9.25 1.75
C SER A 310 4.07 -10.76 1.90
N LEU A 311 2.96 -11.50 1.88
CA LEU A 311 2.97 -12.96 1.86
C LEU A 311 3.61 -13.51 0.58
N ARG A 312 3.34 -12.89 -0.59
CA ARG A 312 3.99 -13.25 -1.86
C ARG A 312 5.49 -12.96 -1.83
N HIS A 313 5.91 -11.80 -1.31
CA HIS A 313 7.32 -11.45 -1.16
C HIS A 313 8.06 -12.46 -0.27
N ALA A 314 7.44 -12.89 0.83
CA ALA A 314 7.96 -13.95 1.67
C ALA A 314 8.10 -15.26 0.87
N GLY A 315 7.07 -15.61 0.07
CA GLY A 315 7.10 -16.76 -0.82
C GLY A 315 8.28 -16.74 -1.81
N PHE A 316 8.62 -15.57 -2.41
CA PHE A 316 9.80 -15.44 -3.27
C PHE A 316 11.10 -15.73 -2.52
N LYS A 317 11.22 -15.25 -1.28
CA LYS A 317 12.44 -15.44 -0.47
C LYS A 317 12.59 -16.87 0.02
N THR A 318 11.50 -17.52 0.41
CA THR A 318 11.48 -18.90 0.93
C THR A 318 11.30 -19.96 -0.19
N LYS A 319 11.16 -19.53 -1.45
CA LYS A 319 10.83 -20.39 -2.61
C LYS A 319 9.57 -21.22 -2.37
N THR A 320 8.56 -20.61 -1.76
CA THR A 320 7.30 -21.24 -1.40
C THR A 320 6.16 -20.60 -2.20
N ASN A 321 5.31 -21.42 -2.79
CA ASN A 321 4.04 -20.96 -3.33
C ASN A 321 3.06 -20.72 -2.18
N VAL A 322 2.63 -19.49 -1.96
CA VAL A 322 1.69 -19.12 -0.90
C VAL A 322 0.30 -18.97 -1.50
N GLU A 323 -0.57 -19.91 -1.16
CA GLU A 323 -1.99 -19.85 -1.49
C GLU A 323 -2.75 -19.12 -0.39
N ILE A 324 -3.26 -17.91 -0.67
CA ILE A 324 -4.01 -17.11 0.30
C ILE A 324 -5.48 -17.47 0.20
N ILE A 325 -6.04 -18.03 1.27
CA ILE A 325 -7.47 -18.35 1.41
C ILE A 325 -8.11 -17.24 2.25
N TYR A 326 -8.95 -16.44 1.61
CA TYR A 326 -9.69 -15.38 2.29
C TYR A 326 -10.91 -15.98 3.01
N VAL A 327 -11.01 -15.77 4.31
CA VAL A 327 -12.07 -16.28 5.16
C VAL A 327 -12.78 -15.12 5.85
N GLU A 328 -14.09 -14.98 5.64
CA GLU A 328 -14.88 -13.96 6.32
C GLU A 328 -15.06 -14.32 7.80
N SER A 329 -14.68 -13.43 8.69
CA SER A 329 -14.72 -13.67 10.14
C SER A 329 -16.15 -13.90 10.67
N GLU A 330 -17.15 -13.25 10.06
CA GLU A 330 -18.56 -13.49 10.41
C GLU A 330 -19.06 -14.89 10.03
N GLU A 331 -18.45 -15.55 9.03
CA GLU A 331 -18.74 -16.95 8.73
C GLU A 331 -18.25 -17.89 9.83
N ILE A 332 -17.05 -17.64 10.36
CA ILE A 332 -16.52 -18.41 11.50
C ILE A 332 -17.43 -18.25 12.71
N GLN A 333 -17.84 -17.02 13.01
CA GLN A 333 -18.76 -16.76 14.13
C GLN A 333 -20.10 -17.49 14.00
N LYS A 334 -20.60 -17.70 12.77
CA LYS A 334 -21.89 -18.37 12.51
C LYS A 334 -21.77 -19.88 12.42
N ASN A 335 -20.72 -20.38 11.78
CA ASN A 335 -20.60 -21.75 11.33
C ASN A 335 -19.49 -22.55 12.05
N GLY A 336 -18.69 -21.87 12.92
CA GLY A 336 -17.51 -22.46 13.55
C GLY A 336 -16.28 -22.45 12.64
N THR A 337 -15.22 -23.09 13.11
CA THR A 337 -13.86 -23.01 12.54
C THR A 337 -13.57 -24.00 11.39
N GLN A 338 -14.57 -24.73 10.87
CA GLN A 338 -14.35 -25.76 9.83
C GLN A 338 -13.71 -25.22 8.54
N SER A 339 -13.91 -23.93 8.25
CA SER A 339 -13.27 -23.26 7.11
C SER A 339 -11.73 -23.11 7.27
N LEU A 340 -11.22 -23.37 8.47
CA LEU A 340 -9.79 -23.33 8.79
C LEU A 340 -9.12 -24.71 8.73
N ASP A 341 -9.89 -25.78 8.49
CA ASP A 341 -9.33 -27.11 8.38
C ASP A 341 -8.40 -27.24 7.17
N GLY A 342 -7.22 -27.81 7.39
CA GLY A 342 -6.20 -27.99 6.34
C GLY A 342 -5.49 -26.68 5.94
N MET A 343 -5.55 -25.65 6.77
CA MET A 343 -4.71 -24.46 6.62
C MET A 343 -3.36 -24.64 7.32
N ASP A 344 -2.29 -24.22 6.67
CA ASP A 344 -0.93 -24.35 7.20
C ASP A 344 -0.53 -23.19 8.11
N ALA A 345 -1.24 -22.06 8.01
CA ALA A 345 -1.05 -20.89 8.85
C ALA A 345 -2.30 -20.00 8.85
N ILE A 346 -2.47 -19.20 9.91
CA ILE A 346 -3.59 -18.27 10.07
C ILE A 346 -3.06 -16.86 10.29
N LEU A 347 -3.55 -15.90 9.49
CA LEU A 347 -3.24 -14.48 9.60
C LEU A 347 -4.53 -13.70 9.89
N ILE A 348 -4.50 -12.87 10.94
CA ILE A 348 -5.56 -11.90 11.25
C ILE A 348 -5.06 -10.50 10.97
N PRO A 349 -5.63 -9.80 9.98
CA PRO A 349 -5.21 -8.46 9.58
C PRO A 349 -5.68 -7.36 10.52
N GLY A 350 -5.20 -6.14 10.27
CA GLY A 350 -5.72 -4.92 10.86
C GLY A 350 -7.17 -4.63 10.46
N GLY A 351 -7.84 -3.79 11.24
CA GLY A 351 -9.21 -3.36 11.00
C GLY A 351 -9.75 -2.49 12.14
N PHE A 352 -10.95 -1.95 11.97
CA PHE A 352 -11.67 -1.14 12.96
C PHE A 352 -13.08 -1.65 13.18
N GLY A 353 -13.65 -1.34 14.35
CA GLY A 353 -15.04 -1.68 14.71
C GLY A 353 -15.23 -3.14 15.12
N ASP A 354 -16.41 -3.44 15.63
CA ASP A 354 -16.77 -4.68 16.29
C ASP A 354 -17.23 -5.82 15.36
N ARG A 355 -17.53 -5.51 14.09
CA ARG A 355 -18.01 -6.51 13.11
C ARG A 355 -17.03 -7.69 12.99
N GLY A 356 -17.50 -8.91 13.19
CA GLY A 356 -16.75 -10.15 12.99
C GLY A 356 -15.63 -10.41 14.01
N ILE A 357 -15.52 -9.63 15.10
CA ILE A 357 -14.44 -9.78 16.09
C ILE A 357 -14.48 -11.13 16.81
N GLU A 358 -15.68 -11.63 17.15
CA GLU A 358 -15.79 -12.92 17.83
C GLU A 358 -15.32 -14.07 16.94
N GLY A 359 -15.60 -14.03 15.63
CA GLY A 359 -15.08 -15.05 14.71
C GLY A 359 -13.55 -14.95 14.53
N MET A 360 -12.95 -13.76 14.66
CA MET A 360 -11.50 -13.63 14.73
C MET A 360 -10.94 -14.26 16.00
N ILE A 361 -11.59 -14.04 17.15
CA ILE A 361 -11.21 -14.64 18.44
C ILE A 361 -11.29 -16.17 18.36
N ASP A 362 -12.35 -16.73 17.77
CA ASP A 362 -12.51 -18.17 17.56
C ASP A 362 -11.38 -18.73 16.66
N ALA A 363 -11.00 -18.00 15.60
CA ALA A 363 -9.90 -18.41 14.72
C ALA A 363 -8.54 -18.38 15.44
N ILE A 364 -8.33 -17.43 16.35
CA ILE A 364 -7.11 -17.34 17.17
C ILE A 364 -7.03 -18.51 18.16
N GLU A 365 -8.14 -18.82 18.83
CA GLU A 365 -8.23 -19.98 19.73
C GLU A 365 -7.93 -21.27 18.95
N TYR A 366 -8.50 -21.42 17.75
CA TYR A 366 -8.24 -22.56 16.88
C TYR A 366 -6.75 -22.66 16.51
N ALA A 367 -6.11 -21.56 16.11
CA ALA A 367 -4.68 -21.53 15.80
C ALA A 367 -3.83 -21.93 17.03
N ARG A 368 -4.11 -21.32 18.19
CA ARG A 368 -3.37 -21.55 19.43
C ARG A 368 -3.49 -22.99 19.92
N THR A 369 -4.69 -23.56 19.92
CA THR A 369 -4.94 -24.90 20.47
C THR A 369 -4.48 -26.03 19.55
N ASN A 370 -4.42 -25.78 18.22
CA ASN A 370 -3.96 -26.74 17.22
C ASN A 370 -2.50 -26.55 16.80
N ASN A 371 -1.75 -25.63 17.46
CA ASN A 371 -0.36 -25.31 17.14
C ASN A 371 -0.14 -24.88 15.68
N ILE A 372 -1.13 -24.24 15.06
CA ILE A 372 -1.04 -23.69 13.71
C ILE A 372 -0.31 -22.34 13.78
N PRO A 373 0.72 -22.07 12.96
CA PRO A 373 1.39 -20.78 12.90
C PRO A 373 0.40 -19.62 12.80
N TYR A 374 0.53 -18.64 13.69
CA TYR A 374 -0.37 -17.49 13.80
C TYR A 374 0.37 -16.17 13.69
N LEU A 375 -0.11 -15.28 12.82
CA LEU A 375 0.32 -13.89 12.71
C LEU A 375 -0.87 -12.94 12.92
N GLY A 376 -0.83 -12.13 13.98
CA GLY A 376 -1.82 -11.07 14.23
C GLY A 376 -1.23 -9.68 13.96
N ILE A 377 -1.92 -8.86 13.17
CA ILE A 377 -1.47 -7.50 12.82
C ILE A 377 -2.50 -6.49 13.33
N CYS A 378 -2.06 -5.49 14.09
CA CYS A 378 -2.86 -4.40 14.64
C CYS A 378 -4.10 -4.94 15.39
N LEU A 379 -5.29 -4.95 14.81
CA LEU A 379 -6.48 -5.57 15.39
C LEU A 379 -6.26 -7.06 15.70
N GLY A 380 -5.48 -7.77 14.88
CA GLY A 380 -5.12 -9.17 15.12
C GLY A 380 -4.34 -9.38 16.41
N MET A 381 -3.42 -8.46 16.77
CA MET A 381 -2.76 -8.49 18.07
C MET A 381 -3.75 -8.22 19.20
N GLN A 382 -4.62 -7.22 19.06
CA GLN A 382 -5.61 -6.88 20.06
C GLN A 382 -6.59 -8.04 20.32
N ALA A 383 -7.08 -8.68 19.26
CA ALA A 383 -7.93 -9.86 19.34
C ALA A 383 -7.22 -11.04 20.01
N ALA A 384 -5.92 -11.24 19.77
CA ALA A 384 -5.13 -12.29 20.42
C ALA A 384 -4.98 -12.04 21.93
N VAL A 385 -4.81 -10.81 22.35
CA VAL A 385 -4.82 -10.45 23.78
C VAL A 385 -6.18 -10.73 24.41
N ILE A 386 -7.28 -10.36 23.74
CA ILE A 386 -8.65 -10.61 24.23
C ILE A 386 -8.90 -12.11 24.34
N GLU A 387 -8.58 -12.90 23.31
CA GLU A 387 -8.69 -14.37 23.32
C GLU A 387 -7.96 -14.96 24.53
N TYR A 388 -6.70 -14.58 24.69
CA TYR A 388 -5.86 -15.14 25.76
C TYR A 388 -6.36 -14.74 27.15
N ALA A 389 -6.82 -13.51 27.33
CA ALA A 389 -7.41 -13.04 28.58
C ALA A 389 -8.70 -13.79 28.91
N ARG A 390 -9.55 -14.09 27.92
CA ARG A 390 -10.80 -14.84 28.13
C ARG A 390 -10.53 -16.31 28.46
N ASN A 391 -9.73 -16.97 27.65
CA ASN A 391 -9.62 -18.43 27.68
C ASN A 391 -8.51 -18.95 28.61
N ILE A 392 -7.47 -18.15 28.88
CA ILE A 392 -6.35 -18.56 29.73
C ILE A 392 -6.41 -17.89 31.12
N LEU A 393 -6.75 -16.58 31.20
CA LEU A 393 -6.90 -15.93 32.50
C LEU A 393 -8.29 -16.12 33.12
N GLY A 394 -9.29 -16.57 32.34
CA GLY A 394 -10.68 -16.71 32.80
C GLY A 394 -11.44 -15.39 32.94
N LEU A 395 -10.96 -14.32 32.33
CA LEU A 395 -11.62 -13.00 32.28
C LEU A 395 -12.68 -13.00 31.17
N SER A 396 -13.82 -13.64 31.40
CA SER A 396 -14.84 -13.91 30.37
C SER A 396 -15.41 -12.66 29.70
N ASP A 397 -15.31 -11.49 30.33
CA ASP A 397 -15.74 -10.19 29.80
C ASP A 397 -14.59 -9.34 29.23
N ALA A 398 -13.36 -9.90 29.16
CA ALA A 398 -12.22 -9.18 28.58
C ALA A 398 -12.52 -8.72 27.17
N ASN A 399 -12.30 -7.43 26.90
CA ASN A 399 -12.67 -6.79 25.64
C ASN A 399 -11.82 -5.55 25.34
N SER A 400 -12.02 -5.00 24.14
CA SER A 400 -11.63 -3.63 23.82
C SER A 400 -12.75 -2.66 24.18
N THR A 401 -12.39 -1.47 24.70
CA THR A 401 -13.36 -0.39 24.91
C THR A 401 -13.92 0.15 23.58
N GLU A 402 -13.29 -0.17 22.43
CA GLU A 402 -13.84 0.08 21.09
C GLU A 402 -15.12 -0.72 20.85
N PHE A 403 -15.15 -1.98 21.29
CA PHE A 403 -16.26 -2.90 21.00
C PHE A 403 -17.28 -2.93 22.14
N ASN A 404 -16.81 -2.84 23.38
CA ASN A 404 -17.64 -2.78 24.57
C ASN A 404 -17.11 -1.72 25.55
N PRO A 405 -17.61 -0.47 25.49
CA PRO A 405 -17.17 0.60 26.40
C PRO A 405 -17.42 0.30 27.89
N ASN A 406 -18.29 -0.65 28.20
CA ASN A 406 -18.69 -1.00 29.57
C ASN A 406 -18.04 -2.29 30.09
N THR A 407 -17.01 -2.81 29.44
CA THR A 407 -16.32 -4.03 29.92
C THR A 407 -15.64 -3.76 31.28
N ASN A 408 -15.71 -4.76 32.19
CA ASN A 408 -14.97 -4.68 33.46
C ASN A 408 -13.49 -5.09 33.33
N SER A 409 -13.13 -5.68 32.18
CA SER A 409 -11.78 -6.14 31.89
C SER A 409 -11.30 -5.52 30.57
N PRO A 410 -11.04 -4.19 30.53
CA PRO A 410 -10.61 -3.47 29.33
C PRO A 410 -9.14 -3.77 29.02
N VAL A 411 -8.86 -4.95 28.47
CA VAL A 411 -7.48 -5.37 28.12
C VAL A 411 -6.93 -4.60 26.93
N ILE A 412 -7.82 -4.03 26.13
CA ILE A 412 -7.52 -3.08 25.05
C ILE A 412 -8.34 -1.81 25.29
N ALA A 413 -7.70 -0.66 25.28
CA ALA A 413 -8.35 0.63 25.60
C ALA A 413 -7.62 1.82 24.96
N LEU A 414 -8.23 2.99 24.99
CA LEU A 414 -7.55 4.23 24.62
C LEU A 414 -6.44 4.54 25.63
N ILE A 415 -5.30 5.06 25.19
CA ILE A 415 -4.19 5.47 26.07
C ILE A 415 -4.67 6.46 27.15
N THR A 416 -5.56 7.36 26.77
CA THR A 416 -6.12 8.38 27.67
C THR A 416 -7.04 7.83 28.75
N GLU A 417 -7.47 6.57 28.64
CA GLU A 417 -8.33 5.93 29.64
C GLU A 417 -7.55 5.29 30.78
N TRP A 418 -6.23 5.09 30.65
CA TRP A 418 -5.42 4.37 31.64
C TRP A 418 -4.06 5.00 31.95
N MET A 419 -3.61 6.02 31.21
CA MET A 419 -2.36 6.73 31.47
C MET A 419 -2.59 8.21 31.78
N ASN A 420 -2.64 8.55 33.07
CA ASN A 420 -2.22 9.86 33.55
C ASN A 420 -0.84 9.75 34.16
N THR A 421 -0.04 10.80 34.04
CA THR A 421 1.29 10.93 34.64
C THR A 421 1.29 10.83 36.17
N ASP A 422 0.12 10.84 36.80
CA ASP A 422 -0.10 10.70 38.25
C ASP A 422 -0.91 9.46 38.65
N GLY A 423 -1.25 8.59 37.66
CA GLY A 423 -2.00 7.36 37.91
C GLY A 423 -3.52 7.53 38.04
N SER A 424 -4.07 8.70 37.74
CA SER A 424 -5.52 8.94 37.72
C SER A 424 -6.11 8.77 36.29
N LEU A 425 -7.36 8.28 36.21
CA LEU A 425 -8.12 8.16 34.96
C LEU A 425 -8.68 9.52 34.54
N GLU A 426 -8.26 10.05 33.41
CA GLU A 426 -8.86 11.22 32.78
C GLU A 426 -9.97 10.81 31.80
N ASN A 427 -11.23 11.07 32.18
CA ASN A 427 -12.36 10.93 31.24
C ASN A 427 -12.32 12.10 30.26
N ARG A 428 -11.90 11.83 28.99
CA ARG A 428 -12.13 12.78 27.89
C ARG A 428 -13.52 12.54 27.30
N SER A 429 -14.26 13.63 27.08
CA SER A 429 -15.60 13.62 26.50
C SER A 429 -15.58 13.14 25.03
N GLU A 430 -16.71 12.53 24.58
CA GLU A 430 -16.96 12.06 23.22
C GLU A 430 -16.79 13.13 22.11
N ASP A 431 -16.68 14.42 22.48
CA ASP A 431 -16.49 15.55 21.56
C ASP A 431 -15.01 15.90 21.26
N SER A 432 -14.04 15.20 21.82
CA SER A 432 -12.64 15.42 21.50
C SER A 432 -12.36 14.87 20.09
N ASN A 433 -11.70 15.71 19.27
CA ASN A 433 -11.35 15.44 17.88
C ASN A 433 -10.71 14.05 17.70
N LEU A 434 -11.51 13.05 17.31
CA LEU A 434 -11.13 11.64 17.20
C LEU A 434 -9.93 11.42 16.26
N GLY A 435 -9.68 12.32 15.31
CA GLY A 435 -8.49 12.30 14.44
C GLY A 435 -7.18 12.60 15.16
N GLY A 436 -7.20 13.29 16.33
CA GLY A 436 -6.00 13.72 17.07
C GLY A 436 -5.38 12.65 17.98
N THR A 437 -5.99 11.46 18.10
CA THR A 437 -5.53 10.38 19.00
C THR A 437 -4.97 9.16 18.26
N MET A 438 -4.95 9.15 16.92
CA MET A 438 -4.37 8.05 16.15
C MET A 438 -2.85 8.08 16.21
N ARG A 439 -2.25 6.92 16.46
CA ARG A 439 -0.84 6.69 16.19
C ARG A 439 -0.69 6.38 14.70
N LEU A 440 0.05 7.23 14.01
CA LEU A 440 0.25 7.16 12.56
C LEU A 440 1.75 7.23 12.22
N GLY A 441 2.13 6.51 11.17
CA GLY A 441 3.49 6.54 10.62
C GLY A 441 4.52 5.72 11.38
N ALA A 442 5.78 5.87 11.00
CA ALA A 442 6.88 5.08 11.52
C ALA A 442 7.20 5.43 12.98
N GLN A 443 7.20 4.43 13.84
CA GLN A 443 7.60 4.55 15.25
C GLN A 443 8.56 3.42 15.61
N GLU A 444 9.42 3.68 16.58
CA GLU A 444 10.41 2.71 17.03
C GLU A 444 9.78 1.65 17.93
N CYS A 445 9.99 0.38 17.56
CA CYS A 445 9.74 -0.78 18.40
C CYS A 445 11.08 -1.33 18.90
N ILE A 446 11.29 -1.35 20.21
CA ILE A 446 12.48 -1.86 20.90
C ILE A 446 12.18 -3.30 21.33
N PHE A 447 13.00 -4.25 20.90
CA PHE A 447 12.81 -5.65 21.22
C PHE A 447 13.36 -6.01 22.60
N LYS A 448 12.69 -6.96 23.26
CA LYS A 448 13.17 -7.59 24.47
C LYS A 448 14.18 -8.67 24.11
N ASP A 449 15.30 -8.73 24.85
CA ASP A 449 16.37 -9.71 24.63
C ASP A 449 15.86 -11.17 24.68
N ASN A 450 16.45 -11.99 23.81
CA ASN A 450 16.18 -13.43 23.73
C ASN A 450 14.73 -13.79 23.36
N THR A 451 13.98 -12.90 22.73
CA THR A 451 12.66 -13.17 22.19
C THR A 451 12.73 -13.66 20.74
N LYS A 452 11.68 -14.34 20.27
CA LYS A 452 11.55 -14.76 18.89
C LYS A 452 11.49 -13.55 17.95
N ALA A 453 10.81 -12.49 18.36
CA ALA A 453 10.75 -11.22 17.62
C ALA A 453 12.17 -10.66 17.37
N GLN A 454 13.03 -10.53 18.41
CA GLN A 454 14.41 -10.06 18.25
C GLN A 454 15.22 -10.97 17.30
N GLN A 455 15.05 -12.29 17.41
CA GLN A 455 15.75 -13.23 16.55
C GLN A 455 15.34 -13.10 15.09
N ILE A 456 14.03 -12.92 14.80
CA ILE A 456 13.50 -12.76 13.45
C ILE A 456 14.05 -11.49 12.80
N TYR A 457 13.99 -10.37 13.50
CA TYR A 457 14.48 -9.08 12.97
C TYR A 457 16.02 -8.98 13.00
N ASN A 458 16.66 -9.76 13.85
CA ASN A 458 18.13 -9.74 14.08
C ASN A 458 18.66 -8.32 14.36
N GLN A 459 17.91 -7.55 15.14
CA GLN A 459 18.17 -6.15 15.53
C GLN A 459 17.60 -5.91 16.93
N ASP A 460 18.08 -4.87 17.62
CA ASP A 460 17.59 -4.49 18.94
C ASP A 460 16.33 -3.59 18.84
N SER A 461 16.15 -2.89 17.74
CA SER A 461 14.95 -2.09 17.45
C SER A 461 14.69 -1.99 15.96
N VAL A 462 13.46 -1.63 15.60
CA VAL A 462 13.01 -1.41 14.22
C VAL A 462 12.02 -0.24 14.18
N TYR A 463 11.95 0.42 13.04
CA TYR A 463 10.91 1.42 12.76
C TYR A 463 9.84 0.80 11.89
N GLU A 464 8.59 0.76 12.42
CA GLU A 464 7.44 0.21 11.72
C GLU A 464 6.27 1.20 11.73
N ARG A 465 5.38 1.12 10.74
CA ARG A 465 4.29 2.07 10.58
C ARG A 465 3.06 1.66 11.37
N HIS A 466 2.42 2.63 11.99
CA HIS A 466 1.23 2.48 12.83
C HIS A 466 0.02 3.12 12.16
N ARG A 467 -1.17 2.55 12.46
CA ARG A 467 -2.48 3.11 12.12
C ARG A 467 -3.54 2.59 13.09
N HIS A 468 -3.55 3.08 14.33
CA HIS A 468 -4.51 2.64 15.34
C HIS A 468 -4.71 3.68 16.43
N ARG A 469 -5.79 3.53 17.23
CA ARG A 469 -6.15 4.37 18.37
C ARG A 469 -6.08 3.64 19.69
N TYR A 470 -6.44 2.35 19.66
CA TYR A 470 -6.53 1.49 20.84
C TYR A 470 -5.22 0.76 21.03
N GLU A 471 -4.87 0.57 22.30
CA GLU A 471 -3.62 -0.02 22.75
C GLU A 471 -3.86 -1.11 23.77
N PHE A 472 -2.88 -1.98 23.94
CA PHE A 472 -2.87 -2.91 25.05
C PHE A 472 -2.79 -2.16 26.39
N ASN A 473 -3.72 -2.46 27.32
CA ASN A 473 -3.73 -1.89 28.66
C ASN A 473 -2.65 -2.56 29.53
N ILE A 474 -1.57 -1.84 29.78
CA ILE A 474 -0.38 -2.34 30.48
C ILE A 474 -0.67 -2.88 31.90
N ASN A 475 -1.79 -2.48 32.52
CA ASN A 475 -2.19 -2.98 33.84
C ASN A 475 -2.47 -4.49 33.86
N PHE A 476 -2.74 -5.11 32.72
CA PHE A 476 -2.96 -6.55 32.58
C PHE A 476 -1.67 -7.34 32.26
N LYS A 477 -0.55 -6.66 31.98
CA LYS A 477 0.71 -7.26 31.55
C LYS A 477 1.20 -8.36 32.48
N ASP A 478 1.33 -8.07 33.77
CA ASP A 478 1.88 -8.99 34.77
C ASP A 478 1.04 -10.27 34.89
N GLN A 479 -0.28 -10.17 34.69
CA GLN A 479 -1.18 -11.31 34.73
C GLN A 479 -0.98 -12.20 33.50
N LEU A 480 -0.86 -11.62 32.31
CA LEU A 480 -0.63 -12.33 31.05
C LEU A 480 0.77 -12.98 31.01
N GLU A 481 1.82 -12.28 31.48
CA GLU A 481 3.18 -12.82 31.54
C GLU A 481 3.29 -14.02 32.51
N LYS A 482 2.58 -14.02 33.62
CA LYS A 482 2.49 -15.17 34.54
C LYS A 482 1.90 -16.42 33.87
N HIS A 483 1.10 -16.24 32.82
CA HIS A 483 0.49 -17.30 32.04
C HIS A 483 1.20 -17.52 30.71
N LYS A 484 2.49 -17.09 30.56
CA LYS A 484 3.42 -17.39 29.45
C LYS A 484 3.20 -16.57 28.17
N MET A 485 2.34 -15.56 28.15
CA MET A 485 2.41 -14.56 27.09
C MET A 485 3.66 -13.71 27.30
N ILE A 486 4.43 -13.48 26.25
CA ILE A 486 5.63 -12.65 26.26
C ILE A 486 5.33 -11.37 25.51
N PHE A 487 5.58 -10.24 26.13
CA PHE A 487 5.65 -8.95 25.45
C PHE A 487 7.07 -8.77 24.94
N SER A 488 7.25 -8.93 23.64
CA SER A 488 8.55 -9.01 22.98
C SER A 488 9.03 -7.72 22.33
N GLY A 489 8.14 -6.72 22.17
CA GLY A 489 8.46 -5.40 21.63
C GLY A 489 7.73 -4.29 22.37
N PHE A 490 8.41 -3.14 22.53
CA PHE A 490 7.85 -1.97 23.21
C PHE A 490 8.23 -0.68 22.48
N SER A 491 7.34 0.31 22.52
CA SER A 491 7.68 1.69 22.14
C SER A 491 8.62 2.32 23.19
N LYS A 492 9.21 3.48 22.85
CA LYS A 492 10.00 4.27 23.81
C LYS A 492 9.22 4.64 25.08
N ASP A 493 7.92 4.84 24.93
CA ASP A 493 7.01 5.21 26.02
C ASP A 493 6.46 3.99 26.78
N GLY A 494 6.94 2.78 26.46
CA GLY A 494 6.61 1.54 27.15
C GLY A 494 5.30 0.89 26.72
N LEU A 495 4.70 1.31 25.59
CA LEU A 495 3.53 0.65 25.02
C LEU A 495 3.93 -0.68 24.39
N ALA A 496 3.09 -1.69 24.52
CA ALA A 496 3.34 -3.01 23.97
C ALA A 496 3.13 -3.02 22.44
N GLU A 497 4.17 -3.33 21.71
CA GLU A 497 4.18 -3.36 20.24
C GLU A 497 4.15 -4.78 19.66
N MET A 498 4.64 -5.76 20.40
CA MET A 498 4.61 -7.16 19.99
C MET A 498 4.36 -8.11 21.15
N ILE A 499 3.64 -9.18 20.86
CA ILE A 499 3.43 -10.33 21.75
C ILE A 499 3.81 -11.63 21.06
N GLU A 500 4.24 -12.62 21.86
CA GLU A 500 4.49 -13.98 21.42
C GLU A 500 4.13 -15.01 22.50
N LEU A 501 3.85 -16.26 22.09
CA LEU A 501 3.64 -17.37 23.01
C LEU A 501 4.83 -18.33 22.97
N ASN A 502 5.49 -18.51 24.11
CA ASN A 502 6.70 -19.33 24.19
C ASN A 502 6.45 -20.82 23.96
N ASP A 503 5.29 -21.32 24.40
CA ASP A 503 4.92 -22.73 24.30
C ASP A 503 4.29 -23.09 22.95
N HIS A 504 4.12 -22.12 22.03
CA HIS A 504 3.59 -22.32 20.70
C HIS A 504 4.71 -22.36 19.65
N PRO A 505 4.67 -23.26 18.65
CA PRO A 505 5.72 -23.34 17.63
C PRO A 505 6.01 -21.99 16.95
N TRP A 506 4.97 -21.29 16.53
CA TRP A 506 5.08 -19.94 15.98
C TRP A 506 3.78 -19.16 16.21
N PHE A 507 3.75 -18.30 17.21
CA PHE A 507 2.62 -17.41 17.50
C PHE A 507 3.18 -16.02 17.82
N LEU A 508 3.01 -15.10 16.89
CA LEU A 508 3.41 -13.71 17.06
C LEU A 508 2.28 -12.76 16.64
N ALA A 509 2.23 -11.63 17.30
CA ALA A 509 1.38 -10.55 16.85
C ALA A 509 2.03 -9.19 17.12
N CYS A 510 1.74 -8.20 16.27
CA CYS A 510 2.28 -6.86 16.35
C CYS A 510 1.17 -5.81 16.25
N GLN A 511 1.38 -4.66 16.92
CA GLN A 511 0.45 -3.53 16.88
C GLN A 511 0.64 -2.67 15.63
N PHE A 512 1.83 -2.64 15.08
CA PHE A 512 2.19 -1.96 13.84
C PHE A 512 1.82 -2.78 12.59
N HIS A 513 2.02 -2.18 11.42
CA HIS A 513 1.70 -2.71 10.09
C HIS A 513 2.97 -3.05 9.28
N PRO A 514 3.58 -4.24 9.46
CA PRO A 514 4.81 -4.62 8.76
C PRO A 514 4.61 -4.78 7.25
N GLU A 515 3.37 -4.92 6.79
CA GLU A 515 3.02 -5.02 5.37
C GLU A 515 3.38 -3.76 4.59
N PHE A 516 3.40 -2.59 5.22
CA PHE A 516 3.70 -1.32 4.55
C PHE A 516 5.18 -1.13 4.22
N THR A 517 6.07 -1.93 4.81
CA THR A 517 7.52 -1.86 4.57
C THR A 517 8.06 -3.04 3.76
N SER A 518 7.20 -3.99 3.38
CA SER A 518 7.56 -5.15 2.58
C SER A 518 7.76 -4.80 1.10
N SER A 519 8.80 -5.35 0.47
CA SER A 519 9.05 -5.21 -0.97
C SER A 519 9.50 -6.53 -1.61
N PRO A 520 9.29 -6.74 -2.91
CA PRO A 520 9.69 -7.99 -3.57
C PRO A 520 11.20 -8.22 -3.56
N LEU A 521 12.00 -7.16 -3.59
CA LEU A 521 13.46 -7.22 -3.61
C LEU A 521 14.04 -7.65 -2.27
N ARG A 522 13.46 -7.18 -1.16
CA ARG A 522 13.99 -7.42 0.20
C ARG A 522 13.15 -8.42 1.00
N GLY A 523 11.84 -8.47 0.75
CA GLY A 523 10.87 -9.14 1.61
C GLY A 523 10.71 -8.39 2.93
N HIS A 524 10.08 -9.03 3.90
CA HIS A 524 10.01 -8.56 5.28
C HIS A 524 10.27 -9.73 6.24
N PRO A 525 11.15 -9.61 7.26
CA PRO A 525 11.61 -10.73 8.07
C PRO A 525 10.47 -11.45 8.79
N LEU A 526 9.46 -10.71 9.29
CA LEU A 526 8.32 -11.29 10.01
C LEU A 526 7.49 -12.21 9.10
N PHE A 527 7.19 -11.77 7.87
CA PHE A 527 6.45 -12.59 6.91
C PHE A 527 7.28 -13.79 6.41
N GLN A 528 8.61 -13.62 6.23
CA GLN A 528 9.48 -14.73 5.84
C GLN A 528 9.46 -15.83 6.91
N SER A 529 9.67 -15.47 8.18
CA SER A 529 9.64 -16.42 9.29
C SER A 529 8.27 -17.07 9.46
N PHE A 530 7.17 -16.33 9.20
CA PHE A 530 5.82 -16.87 9.23
C PHE A 530 5.61 -17.95 8.16
N ILE A 531 6.06 -17.71 6.93
CA ILE A 531 5.94 -18.70 5.84
C ILE A 531 6.86 -19.90 6.07
N GLU A 532 8.07 -19.70 6.61
CA GLU A 532 8.95 -20.81 7.01
C GLU A 532 8.28 -21.71 8.06
N ALA A 533 7.61 -21.11 9.06
CA ALA A 533 6.86 -21.86 10.05
C ALA A 533 5.64 -22.60 9.45
N ALA A 534 4.96 -22.00 8.47
CA ALA A 534 3.87 -22.65 7.74
C ALA A 534 4.36 -23.89 6.96
N VAL A 535 5.54 -23.79 6.33
CA VAL A 535 6.19 -24.94 5.63
C VAL A 535 6.56 -26.03 6.63
N GLU A 536 7.10 -25.68 7.79
CA GLU A 536 7.42 -26.66 8.84
C GLU A 536 6.17 -27.36 9.38
N TYR A 537 5.07 -26.62 9.50
CA TYR A 537 3.79 -27.17 9.97
C TYR A 537 3.21 -28.14 8.94
N SER A 538 3.13 -27.77 7.66
CA SER A 538 2.59 -28.61 6.58
C SER A 538 3.33 -29.95 6.46
N GLN A 539 4.66 -29.95 6.63
CA GLN A 539 5.47 -31.18 6.57
C GLN A 539 5.28 -32.12 7.77
N LYS A 540 4.75 -31.63 8.91
CA LYS A 540 4.41 -32.47 10.06
C LYS A 540 3.07 -33.16 9.89
N ASP A 541 2.12 -32.50 9.21
CA ASP A 541 0.77 -33.02 9.01
C ASP A 541 0.72 -34.12 7.92
N GLU A 542 1.70 -34.13 7.01
CA GLU A 542 1.88 -35.21 6.01
C GLU A 542 2.49 -36.51 6.57
N ARG A 543 2.91 -36.54 7.85
CA ARG A 543 3.47 -37.70 8.54
C ARG A 543 2.49 -38.33 9.50
#